data_3ac9e8750fc4e0c59895913bead790da
#
_entry.id   3ac9e8750fc4e0c59895913bead790da
#
_cell.length_a   1.000
_cell.length_b   1.000
_cell.length_c   1.000
_cell.angle_alpha   90.00
_cell.angle_beta   90.00
_cell.angle_gamma   90.00
#
_symmetry.space_group_name_H-M   'P 1'
#
loop_
_entity.id
_entity.type
_entity.pdbx_description
1 polymer ?
#
loop_
_entity_poly.entity_id
_entity_poly.type
_entity_poly.pdbx_seq_one_letter_code
_entity_poly.pdbx_strand_id
1 'polypeptide(L)'
;MAIYFLNVKSFGRTNGSSAVSAAAYRSGERLRDERMARTYDHTERQDVLHKEILLPKEFAADDMSWAKDRGALWNSAEAAEVRNNARVAREFLIALPLELSPQERTELVKGFSSELVERYRFAVDVAIHAPRNYPGSDPRNFHAHLLATTREVTLEGLGAKTTLEWSDARRRESGMGPAVGELFHVRERWAMAANSALEQAHVPARIDYRTLAAQGIDREPSPSIPRAAYEMERHGYRSFVAERMRAEHQARVDARLQRAAEHSPALPESKRPEDIRRQAVESWLRYREAKEKEQPQAEMQAANSADVTRKHDHSL
;
A
#
# COMPACT_ATOMS: atom_id res chain seq x y z
N MET A 1 -3.57 -1.73 -12.08
CA MET A 1 -4.45 -1.74 -10.90
C MET A 1 -3.59 -1.43 -9.68
N ALA A 2 -3.90 -0.35 -8.96
CA ALA A 2 -3.17 0.06 -7.77
C ALA A 2 -3.24 -1.05 -6.70
N ILE A 3 -2.12 -1.31 -6.03
CA ILE A 3 -1.98 -2.36 -5.02
C ILE A 3 -1.53 -1.72 -3.73
N TYR A 4 -2.22 -2.05 -2.62
CA TYR A 4 -1.73 -1.67 -1.30
C TYR A 4 -0.52 -2.52 -0.90
N PHE A 5 0.59 -1.86 -0.61
CA PHE A 5 1.74 -2.47 0.03
C PHE A 5 2.48 -1.44 0.87
N LEU A 6 2.65 -1.74 2.15
CA LEU A 6 3.53 -1.04 3.06
C LEU A 6 4.18 -2.05 4.00
N ASN A 7 5.48 -2.17 3.94
CA ASN A 7 6.28 -3.00 4.83
C ASN A 7 7.18 -2.10 5.70
N VAL A 8 7.16 -2.34 7.00
CA VAL A 8 8.02 -1.62 7.97
C VAL A 8 9.00 -2.60 8.57
N LYS A 9 10.30 -2.30 8.43
CA LYS A 9 11.37 -3.09 9.03
C LYS A 9 12.40 -2.21 9.69
N SER A 10 13.12 -2.75 10.68
CA SER A 10 14.24 -2.08 11.32
C SER A 10 15.55 -2.71 10.89
N PHE A 11 16.59 -1.89 10.79
CA PHE A 11 17.96 -2.33 10.59
C PHE A 11 18.66 -2.37 11.95
N GLY A 12 19.14 -3.55 12.31
CA GLY A 12 19.87 -3.76 13.54
C GLY A 12 21.26 -4.31 13.26
N ARG A 13 22.20 -3.95 14.12
CA ARG A 13 23.61 -4.38 14.00
C ARG A 13 23.82 -5.87 14.16
N THR A 14 22.94 -6.56 14.86
CA THR A 14 23.07 -8.02 15.18
C THR A 14 23.27 -8.88 13.95
N ASN A 15 22.74 -8.47 12.80
CA ASN A 15 22.82 -9.23 11.56
C ASN A 15 23.91 -8.69 10.61
N GLY A 16 24.89 -7.95 11.12
CA GLY A 16 25.92 -7.30 10.31
C GLY A 16 25.38 -6.17 9.41
N SER A 17 24.16 -5.70 9.67
CA SER A 17 23.56 -4.61 8.91
C SER A 17 24.20 -3.28 9.29
N SER A 18 24.30 -2.39 8.31
CA SER A 18 24.75 -1.00 8.46
C SER A 18 23.71 -0.06 7.85
N ALA A 19 23.42 1.04 8.55
CA ALA A 19 22.57 2.10 8.02
C ALA A 19 23.21 2.76 6.79
N VAL A 20 24.54 2.94 6.80
CA VAL A 20 25.29 3.48 5.67
C VAL A 20 25.19 2.56 4.45
N SER A 21 25.36 1.24 4.63
CA SER A 21 25.17 0.26 3.57
C SER A 21 23.75 0.29 3.00
N ALA A 22 22.77 0.40 3.91
CA ALA A 22 21.37 0.47 3.53
C ALA A 22 21.06 1.72 2.70
N ALA A 23 21.60 2.87 3.08
CA ALA A 23 21.45 4.13 2.37
C ALA A 23 22.16 4.10 1.01
N ALA A 24 23.42 3.66 0.97
CA ALA A 24 24.20 3.53 -0.28
C ALA A 24 23.46 2.69 -1.33
N TYR A 25 22.95 1.54 -0.90
CA TYR A 25 22.19 0.64 -1.79
C TYR A 25 20.93 1.29 -2.34
N ARG A 26 20.17 2.04 -1.52
CA ARG A 26 18.92 2.65 -1.95
C ARG A 26 19.09 3.87 -2.83
N SER A 27 20.06 4.71 -2.46
CA SER A 27 20.34 5.93 -3.22
C SER A 27 21.15 5.68 -4.51
N GLY A 28 21.72 4.47 -4.69
CA GLY A 28 22.65 4.21 -5.79
C GLY A 28 23.90 5.05 -5.67
N GLU A 29 24.44 5.21 -4.45
CA GLU A 29 25.61 6.03 -4.20
C GLU A 29 26.78 5.22 -3.66
N ARG A 30 27.96 5.85 -3.69
CA ARG A 30 29.16 5.36 -3.03
C ARG A 30 29.28 6.05 -1.68
N LEU A 31 29.12 5.30 -0.58
CA LEU A 31 29.23 5.81 0.77
C LEU A 31 30.28 5.02 1.57
N ARG A 32 31.04 5.75 2.39
CA ARG A 32 31.99 5.16 3.34
C ARG A 32 31.31 4.99 4.70
N ASP A 33 31.31 3.77 5.20
CA ASP A 33 30.91 3.44 6.57
C ASP A 33 32.14 3.56 7.47
N GLU A 34 32.13 4.54 8.34
CA GLU A 34 33.23 4.83 9.26
C GLU A 34 33.37 3.75 10.34
N ARG A 35 32.25 3.27 10.86
CA ARG A 35 32.23 2.23 11.89
C ARG A 35 32.78 0.89 11.40
N MET A 36 32.45 0.52 10.17
CA MET A 36 32.88 -0.73 9.54
C MET A 36 34.21 -0.56 8.77
N ALA A 37 34.74 0.68 8.68
CA ALA A 37 35.90 1.03 7.85
C ALA A 37 35.77 0.53 6.39
N ARG A 38 34.55 0.48 5.86
CA ARG A 38 34.20 -0.10 4.55
C ARG A 38 33.50 0.91 3.67
N THR A 39 33.77 0.87 2.38
CA THR A 39 33.04 1.63 1.35
C THR A 39 32.05 0.73 0.64
N TYR A 40 30.80 1.17 0.55
CA TYR A 40 29.76 0.54 -0.25
C TYR A 40 29.56 1.37 -1.50
N ASP A 41 29.68 0.73 -2.67
CA ASP A 41 29.53 1.37 -3.96
C ASP A 41 28.37 0.74 -4.73
N HIS A 42 27.37 1.54 -5.06
CA HIS A 42 26.19 1.16 -5.81
C HIS A 42 25.90 2.13 -6.94
N THR A 43 26.92 2.86 -7.44
CA THR A 43 26.80 3.88 -8.50
C THR A 43 26.38 3.30 -9.84
N GLU A 44 26.55 1.99 -10.04
CA GLU A 44 26.09 1.30 -11.25
C GLU A 44 24.55 1.14 -11.33
N ARG A 45 23.83 1.45 -10.25
CA ARG A 45 22.38 1.31 -10.23
C ARG A 45 21.70 2.37 -11.09
N GLN A 46 20.89 1.91 -12.05
CA GLN A 46 20.12 2.76 -12.97
C GLN A 46 18.63 2.80 -12.65
N ASP A 47 18.19 2.05 -11.64
CA ASP A 47 16.79 1.95 -11.25
C ASP A 47 16.35 3.02 -10.24
N VAL A 48 17.23 3.91 -9.80
CA VAL A 48 16.93 5.01 -8.88
C VAL A 48 16.40 6.21 -9.68
N LEU A 49 15.11 6.48 -9.57
CA LEU A 49 14.43 7.56 -10.30
C LEU A 49 14.48 8.90 -9.57
N HIS A 50 14.42 8.87 -8.24
CA HIS A 50 14.45 10.05 -7.39
C HIS A 50 15.07 9.71 -6.05
N LYS A 51 15.81 10.65 -5.47
CA LYS A 51 16.37 10.54 -4.12
C LYS A 51 16.52 11.90 -3.47
N GLU A 52 16.12 12.02 -2.20
CA GLU A 52 16.29 13.22 -1.39
C GLU A 52 16.21 12.89 0.10
N ILE A 53 16.75 13.77 0.93
CA ILE A 53 16.61 13.68 2.39
C ILE A 53 15.65 14.76 2.85
N LEU A 54 14.61 14.35 3.55
CA LEU A 54 13.61 15.23 4.14
C LEU A 54 13.86 15.39 5.63
N LEU A 55 13.81 16.64 6.08
CA LEU A 55 14.03 17.06 7.45
C LEU A 55 12.79 17.81 7.98
N PRO A 56 12.60 17.91 9.30
CA PRO A 56 11.53 18.71 9.90
C PRO A 56 11.55 20.16 9.39
N LYS A 57 10.38 20.68 9.06
CA LYS A 57 10.21 22.03 8.48
C LYS A 57 10.75 23.15 9.35
N GLU A 58 10.80 22.94 10.67
CA GLU A 58 11.36 23.93 11.58
C GLU A 58 12.83 24.26 11.28
N PHE A 59 13.58 23.33 10.67
CA PHE A 59 14.97 23.53 10.27
C PHE A 59 15.13 24.05 8.83
N ALA A 60 14.06 24.51 8.19
CA ALA A 60 14.11 24.94 6.78
C ALA A 60 15.04 26.14 6.56
N ALA A 61 15.18 27.02 7.56
CA ALA A 61 16.05 28.20 7.53
C ALA A 61 17.45 27.95 8.09
N ASP A 62 17.71 26.80 8.69
CA ASP A 62 18.95 26.48 9.38
C ASP A 62 19.98 25.80 8.49
N ASP A 63 21.25 25.88 8.88
CA ASP A 63 22.29 25.08 8.25
C ASP A 63 22.23 23.64 8.73
N MET A 64 21.57 22.80 7.92
CA MET A 64 21.42 21.36 8.12
C MET A 64 22.28 20.57 7.13
N SER A 65 23.43 21.11 6.72
CA SER A 65 24.31 20.46 5.73
C SER A 65 24.71 19.05 6.14
N TRP A 66 24.98 18.81 7.42
CA TRP A 66 25.30 17.48 7.95
C TRP A 66 24.15 16.46 7.76
N ALA A 67 22.92 16.88 7.93
CA ALA A 67 21.74 16.00 7.79
C ALA A 67 21.30 15.86 6.32
N LYS A 68 21.66 16.80 5.46
CA LYS A 68 21.40 16.74 4.01
C LYS A 68 22.48 15.94 3.27
N ASP A 69 23.68 15.80 3.84
CA ASP A 69 24.71 14.89 3.34
C ASP A 69 24.41 13.45 3.81
N ARG A 70 24.18 12.55 2.84
CA ARG A 70 23.77 11.17 3.12
C ARG A 70 24.84 10.39 3.89
N GLY A 71 26.12 10.61 3.56
CA GLY A 71 27.24 9.98 4.26
C GLY A 71 27.31 10.43 5.70
N ALA A 72 27.26 11.74 5.97
CA ALA A 72 27.30 12.32 7.30
C ALA A 72 26.08 11.90 8.13
N LEU A 73 24.87 11.97 7.59
CA LEU A 73 23.63 11.57 8.28
C LEU A 73 23.70 10.11 8.77
N TRP A 74 24.06 9.18 7.87
CA TRP A 74 23.99 7.76 8.22
C TRP A 74 25.19 7.30 9.06
N ASN A 75 26.36 7.92 8.95
CA ASN A 75 27.44 7.72 9.91
C ASN A 75 27.10 8.27 11.28
N SER A 76 26.42 9.44 11.36
CA SER A 76 25.89 9.97 12.62
C SER A 76 24.87 9.03 13.25
N ALA A 77 23.99 8.41 12.46
CA ALA A 77 23.03 7.40 12.94
C ALA A 77 23.73 6.17 13.51
N GLU A 78 24.81 5.72 12.88
CA GLU A 78 25.64 4.63 13.40
C GLU A 78 26.38 5.07 14.70
N ALA A 79 26.96 6.25 14.74
CA ALA A 79 27.72 6.75 15.89
C ALA A 79 26.83 6.98 17.11
N ALA A 80 25.60 7.43 16.93
CA ALA A 80 24.64 7.71 18.00
C ALA A 80 24.19 6.44 18.79
N GLU A 81 24.50 5.25 18.31
CA GLU A 81 24.10 3.99 18.94
C GLU A 81 25.31 3.28 19.56
N VAL A 82 25.22 2.97 20.85
CA VAL A 82 26.33 2.32 21.59
C VAL A 82 26.20 0.80 21.60
N ARG A 83 24.96 0.27 21.62
CA ARG A 83 24.74 -1.18 21.81
C ARG A 83 24.97 -1.97 20.53
N ASN A 84 25.59 -3.17 20.67
CA ASN A 84 25.83 -4.07 19.55
C ASN A 84 24.55 -4.61 18.86
N ASN A 85 23.39 -4.56 19.55
CA ASN A 85 22.11 -4.97 19.03
C ASN A 85 21.19 -3.76 18.72
N ALA A 86 21.74 -2.55 18.65
CA ALA A 86 20.97 -1.35 18.40
C ALA A 86 20.28 -1.38 17.03
N ARG A 87 19.07 -0.83 17.00
CA ARG A 87 18.42 -0.48 15.75
C ARG A 87 18.95 0.89 15.32
N VAL A 88 19.51 0.96 14.11
CA VAL A 88 20.21 2.15 13.56
C VAL A 88 19.38 2.87 12.50
N ALA A 89 18.45 2.17 11.86
CA ALA A 89 17.52 2.74 10.90
C ALA A 89 16.18 2.00 10.90
N ARG A 90 15.14 2.67 10.42
CA ARG A 90 13.83 2.11 10.12
C ARG A 90 13.48 2.39 8.67
N GLU A 91 12.95 1.40 7.99
CA GLU A 91 12.51 1.56 6.61
C GLU A 91 11.00 1.38 6.50
N PHE A 92 10.38 2.26 5.74
CA PHE A 92 9.04 2.07 5.20
C PHE A 92 9.21 1.82 3.69
N LEU A 93 8.90 0.60 3.26
CA LEU A 93 8.90 0.21 1.85
C LEU A 93 7.46 0.24 1.36
N ILE A 94 7.18 1.07 0.36
CA ILE A 94 5.85 1.31 -0.19
C ILE A 94 5.80 1.01 -1.68
N ALA A 95 4.72 0.39 -2.15
CA ALA A 95 4.45 0.26 -3.58
C ALA A 95 3.74 1.51 -4.10
N LEU A 96 4.17 1.99 -5.27
CA LEU A 96 3.62 3.20 -5.88
C LEU A 96 2.60 2.83 -6.96
N PRO A 97 1.46 3.51 -7.04
CA PRO A 97 0.48 3.29 -8.10
C PRO A 97 1.09 3.51 -9.48
N LEU A 98 0.97 2.51 -10.35
CA LEU A 98 1.44 2.61 -11.75
C LEU A 98 0.65 3.67 -12.53
N GLU A 99 -0.59 3.88 -12.15
CA GLU A 99 -1.54 4.80 -12.76
C GLU A 99 -1.14 6.27 -12.63
N LEU A 100 -0.31 6.60 -11.65
CA LEU A 100 0.23 7.94 -11.47
C LEU A 100 1.42 8.17 -12.39
N SER A 101 1.57 9.40 -12.88
CA SER A 101 2.77 9.85 -13.60
C SER A 101 4.02 9.81 -12.70
N PRO A 102 5.24 9.86 -13.26
CA PRO A 102 6.47 9.94 -12.47
C PRO A 102 6.49 11.11 -11.49
N GLN A 103 5.96 12.27 -11.90
CA GLN A 103 5.90 13.46 -11.07
C GLN A 103 4.91 13.27 -9.91
N GLU A 104 3.69 12.82 -10.19
CA GLU A 104 2.66 12.57 -9.16
C GLU A 104 3.12 11.53 -8.14
N ARG A 105 3.84 10.48 -8.59
CA ARG A 105 4.46 9.51 -7.66
C ARG A 105 5.50 10.16 -6.75
N THR A 106 6.32 11.06 -7.30
CA THR A 106 7.32 11.78 -6.50
C THR A 106 6.65 12.70 -5.47
N GLU A 107 5.64 13.46 -5.87
CA GLU A 107 4.87 14.35 -4.99
C GLU A 107 4.16 13.56 -3.88
N LEU A 108 3.53 12.42 -4.21
CA LEU A 108 2.92 11.52 -3.25
C LEU A 108 3.92 11.03 -2.20
N VAL A 109 5.09 10.56 -2.64
CA VAL A 109 6.14 10.06 -1.74
C VAL A 109 6.68 11.18 -0.86
N LYS A 110 6.93 12.36 -1.41
CA LYS A 110 7.39 13.54 -0.64
C LYS A 110 6.36 13.98 0.39
N GLY A 111 5.09 14.07 0.00
CA GLY A 111 4.00 14.43 0.90
C GLY A 111 3.88 13.48 2.08
N PHE A 112 3.83 12.18 1.81
CA PHE A 112 3.76 11.15 2.86
C PHE A 112 5.03 11.13 3.74
N SER A 113 6.22 11.25 3.14
CA SER A 113 7.47 11.29 3.89
C SER A 113 7.56 12.53 4.78
N SER A 114 7.13 13.70 4.29
CA SER A 114 7.06 14.93 5.08
C SER A 114 6.14 14.79 6.29
N GLU A 115 4.98 14.12 6.12
CA GLU A 115 4.08 13.83 7.25
C GLU A 115 4.76 12.97 8.33
N LEU A 116 5.51 11.94 7.93
CA LEU A 116 6.26 11.10 8.86
C LEU A 116 7.37 11.91 9.57
N VAL A 117 8.09 12.74 8.83
CA VAL A 117 9.14 13.61 9.36
C VAL A 117 8.58 14.56 10.43
N GLU A 118 7.48 15.25 10.13
CA GLU A 118 6.85 16.17 11.09
C GLU A 118 6.34 15.45 12.34
N ARG A 119 5.76 14.25 12.17
CA ARG A 119 5.20 13.47 13.27
C ARG A 119 6.25 12.90 14.21
N TYR A 120 7.35 12.40 13.67
CA TYR A 120 8.37 11.67 14.45
C TYR A 120 9.66 12.45 14.65
N ARG A 121 9.81 13.61 14.03
CA ARG A 121 10.98 14.49 14.16
C ARG A 121 12.28 13.85 13.68
N PHE A 122 12.23 12.80 12.88
CA PHE A 122 13.39 12.12 12.30
C PHE A 122 13.72 12.65 10.89
N ALA A 123 14.91 12.31 10.37
CA ALA A 123 15.19 12.45 8.94
C ALA A 123 14.64 11.24 8.17
N VAL A 124 14.15 11.50 6.96
CA VAL A 124 13.78 10.44 6.01
C VAL A 124 14.59 10.58 4.73
N ASP A 125 15.39 9.58 4.43
CA ASP A 125 16.13 9.43 3.17
C ASP A 125 15.25 8.65 2.19
N VAL A 126 14.69 9.37 1.23
CA VAL A 126 13.77 8.85 0.20
C VAL A 126 14.58 8.34 -0.98
N ALA A 127 14.21 7.17 -1.51
CA ALA A 127 14.66 6.69 -2.81
C ALA A 127 13.49 6.01 -3.55
N ILE A 128 13.14 6.52 -4.73
CA ILE A 128 12.12 5.95 -5.62
C ILE A 128 12.81 5.10 -6.67
N HIS A 129 12.36 3.85 -6.80
CA HIS A 129 12.94 2.90 -7.75
C HIS A 129 11.96 2.51 -8.85
N ALA A 130 12.50 2.39 -10.07
CA ALA A 130 11.83 1.72 -11.16
C ALA A 130 11.82 0.20 -10.95
N PRO A 131 10.89 -0.52 -11.60
CA PRO A 131 10.97 -1.96 -11.72
C PRO A 131 12.30 -2.39 -12.34
N ARG A 132 12.93 -3.41 -11.78
CA ARG A 132 14.16 -3.94 -12.37
C ARG A 132 13.86 -4.75 -13.63
N ASN A 133 14.69 -4.60 -14.64
CA ASN A 133 14.57 -5.34 -15.89
C ASN A 133 15.33 -6.67 -15.79
N TYR A 134 14.74 -7.71 -15.21
CA TYR A 134 15.24 -9.08 -15.24
C TYR A 134 14.08 -10.09 -15.38
N PRO A 135 14.34 -11.30 -15.90
CA PRO A 135 13.30 -12.31 -16.06
C PRO A 135 12.53 -12.59 -14.77
N GLY A 136 11.20 -12.49 -14.82
CA GLY A 136 10.31 -12.69 -13.66
C GLY A 136 10.08 -11.46 -12.78
N SER A 137 10.67 -10.29 -13.10
CA SER A 137 10.30 -9.04 -12.44
C SER A 137 8.95 -8.53 -12.94
N ASP A 138 8.16 -7.95 -12.04
CA ASP A 138 6.93 -7.25 -12.44
C ASP A 138 7.28 -5.84 -12.93
N PRO A 139 7.03 -5.49 -14.22
CA PRO A 139 7.31 -4.18 -14.77
C PRO A 139 6.47 -3.06 -14.16
N ARG A 140 5.48 -3.40 -13.33
CA ARG A 140 4.62 -2.46 -12.62
C ARG A 140 5.13 -2.11 -11.22
N ASN A 141 6.20 -2.76 -10.75
CA ASN A 141 6.69 -2.67 -9.38
C ASN A 141 7.50 -1.38 -9.12
N PHE A 142 6.88 -0.22 -9.35
CA PHE A 142 7.41 1.05 -8.85
C PHE A 142 7.25 1.07 -7.33
N HIS A 143 8.33 1.43 -6.63
CA HIS A 143 8.33 1.43 -5.17
C HIS A 143 9.26 2.50 -4.62
N ALA A 144 8.98 2.92 -3.38
CA ALA A 144 9.85 3.84 -2.67
C ALA A 144 10.34 3.23 -1.37
N HIS A 145 11.61 3.48 -1.10
CA HIS A 145 12.27 3.23 0.17
C HIS A 145 12.30 4.55 0.94
N LEU A 146 11.72 4.57 2.12
CA LEU A 146 11.78 5.68 3.05
C LEU A 146 12.62 5.21 4.24
N LEU A 147 13.92 5.50 4.19
CA LEU A 147 14.85 5.10 5.24
C LEU A 147 14.90 6.21 6.29
N ALA A 148 14.38 5.96 7.48
CA ALA A 148 14.26 6.92 8.57
C ALA A 148 15.32 6.70 9.64
N THR A 149 15.84 7.78 10.22
CA THR A 149 16.66 7.70 11.42
C THR A 149 15.81 7.21 12.61
N THR A 150 16.43 6.56 13.59
CA THR A 150 15.73 6.09 14.81
C THR A 150 15.73 7.17 15.91
N ARG A 151 16.31 8.33 15.61
CA ARG A 151 16.45 9.45 16.51
C ARG A 151 15.93 10.72 15.87
N GLU A 152 15.50 11.63 16.69
CA GLU A 152 15.10 12.97 16.29
C GLU A 152 16.30 13.74 15.75
N VAL A 153 16.05 14.55 14.74
CA VAL A 153 17.05 15.50 14.21
C VAL A 153 17.05 16.76 15.07
N THR A 154 18.25 17.27 15.38
CA THR A 154 18.46 18.58 16.04
C THR A 154 19.48 19.38 15.25
N LEU A 155 19.72 20.64 15.63
CA LEU A 155 20.75 21.46 14.99
C LEU A 155 22.16 20.88 15.19
N GLU A 156 22.42 20.26 16.35
CA GLU A 156 23.73 19.73 16.73
C GLU A 156 23.96 18.28 16.31
N GLY A 157 22.95 17.61 15.75
CA GLY A 157 23.05 16.19 15.36
C GLY A 157 21.81 15.38 15.71
N LEU A 158 21.98 14.07 15.95
CA LEU A 158 20.87 13.18 16.31
C LEU A 158 20.63 13.19 17.84
N GLY A 159 19.43 13.58 18.23
CA GLY A 159 18.97 13.69 19.61
C GLY A 159 18.43 12.41 20.22
N ALA A 160 17.29 12.50 20.90
CA ALA A 160 16.62 11.38 21.55
C ALA A 160 16.06 10.35 20.56
N LYS A 161 15.78 9.14 21.04
CA LYS A 161 15.00 8.15 20.25
C LYS A 161 13.60 8.69 19.98
N THR A 162 13.16 8.58 18.74
CA THR A 162 11.80 8.96 18.34
C THR A 162 10.76 8.10 19.07
N THR A 163 9.55 8.62 19.21
CA THR A 163 8.44 7.90 19.86
C THR A 163 8.13 6.56 19.22
N LEU A 164 8.41 6.41 17.92
CA LEU A 164 8.21 5.16 17.17
C LEU A 164 9.18 4.05 17.63
N GLU A 165 10.34 4.41 18.21
CA GLU A 165 11.36 3.48 18.70
C GLU A 165 11.23 3.18 20.19
N TRP A 166 10.29 3.81 20.88
CA TRP A 166 10.08 3.57 22.31
C TRP A 166 9.51 2.17 22.54
N SER A 167 9.92 1.56 23.66
CA SER A 167 9.28 0.32 24.14
C SER A 167 7.83 0.57 24.55
N ASP A 168 7.00 -0.46 24.50
CA ASP A 168 5.60 -0.35 24.93
C ASP A 168 5.47 0.05 26.42
N ALA A 169 6.45 -0.30 27.26
CA ALA A 169 6.51 0.18 28.65
C ALA A 169 6.65 1.69 28.71
N ARG A 170 7.67 2.26 28.03
CA ARG A 170 7.88 3.72 27.98
C ARG A 170 6.70 4.46 27.34
N ARG A 171 6.11 3.90 26.29
CA ARG A 171 4.92 4.49 25.65
C ARG A 171 3.74 4.57 26.62
N ARG A 172 3.51 3.51 27.38
CA ARG A 172 2.45 3.45 28.41
C ARG A 172 2.68 4.46 29.53
N GLU A 173 3.92 4.57 30.02
CA GLU A 173 4.31 5.59 31.02
C GLU A 173 4.06 7.02 30.53
N SER A 174 4.17 7.24 29.22
CA SER A 174 3.90 8.53 28.57
C SER A 174 2.45 8.69 28.11
N GLY A 175 1.53 7.81 28.51
CA GLY A 175 0.11 7.87 28.10
C GLY A 175 -0.17 7.50 26.65
N MET A 176 0.80 6.89 25.96
CA MET A 176 0.69 6.49 24.55
C MET A 176 0.22 5.04 24.42
N GLY A 177 -0.52 4.75 23.36
CA GLY A 177 -0.87 3.39 22.98
C GLY A 177 0.37 2.55 22.54
N PRO A 178 0.21 1.21 22.38
CA PRO A 178 1.31 0.33 21.97
C PRO A 178 1.86 0.68 20.58
N ALA A 179 3.12 0.36 20.33
CA ALA A 179 3.79 0.67 19.07
C ALA A 179 3.12 0.05 17.83
N VAL A 180 2.44 -1.08 17.99
CA VAL A 180 1.68 -1.71 16.91
C VAL A 180 0.54 -0.81 16.41
N GLY A 181 -0.15 -0.10 17.31
CA GLY A 181 -1.21 0.85 16.94
C GLY A 181 -0.66 2.00 16.09
N GLU A 182 0.54 2.49 16.41
CA GLU A 182 1.23 3.52 15.64
C GLU A 182 1.50 3.07 14.19
N LEU A 183 1.93 1.81 14.01
CA LEU A 183 2.15 1.25 12.68
C LEU A 183 0.84 1.07 11.88
N PHE A 184 -0.28 0.83 12.55
CA PHE A 184 -1.59 0.83 11.89
C PHE A 184 -1.94 2.23 11.38
N HIS A 185 -1.70 3.29 12.15
CA HIS A 185 -1.89 4.67 11.70
C HIS A 185 -1.01 5.01 10.49
N VAL A 186 0.25 4.61 10.50
CA VAL A 186 1.13 4.80 9.33
C VAL A 186 0.57 4.11 8.09
N ARG A 187 0.02 2.89 8.22
CA ARG A 187 -0.60 2.14 7.12
C ARG A 187 -1.85 2.83 6.58
N GLU A 188 -2.70 3.30 7.47
CA GLU A 188 -3.90 4.06 7.14
C GLU A 188 -3.55 5.36 6.40
N ARG A 189 -2.62 6.15 6.93
CA ARG A 189 -2.16 7.41 6.33
C ARG A 189 -1.58 7.20 4.93
N TRP A 190 -0.80 6.14 4.73
CA TRP A 190 -0.33 5.78 3.40
C TRP A 190 -1.48 5.49 2.42
N ALA A 191 -2.47 4.72 2.84
CA ALA A 191 -3.64 4.43 2.00
C ALA A 191 -4.42 5.70 1.66
N MET A 192 -4.61 6.59 2.63
CA MET A 192 -5.29 7.89 2.42
C MET A 192 -4.52 8.77 1.44
N ALA A 193 -3.20 8.93 1.62
CA ALA A 193 -2.35 9.72 0.73
C ALA A 193 -2.38 9.19 -0.71
N ALA A 194 -2.22 7.88 -0.89
CA ALA A 194 -2.25 7.25 -2.20
C ALA A 194 -3.63 7.37 -2.88
N ASN A 195 -4.71 7.20 -2.11
CA ASN A 195 -6.07 7.36 -2.64
C ASN A 195 -6.39 8.80 -3.02
N SER A 196 -5.91 9.78 -2.25
CA SER A 196 -6.03 11.21 -2.59
C SER A 196 -5.28 11.55 -3.89
N ALA A 197 -4.05 11.04 -4.04
CA ALA A 197 -3.29 11.23 -5.28
C ALA A 197 -3.96 10.59 -6.50
N LEU A 198 -4.51 9.38 -6.36
CA LEU A 198 -5.29 8.72 -7.42
C LEU A 198 -6.55 9.49 -7.79
N GLU A 199 -7.23 10.08 -6.80
CA GLU A 199 -8.40 10.90 -7.03
C GLU A 199 -8.07 12.19 -7.79
N GLN A 200 -7.01 12.90 -7.38
CA GLN A 200 -6.52 14.11 -8.06
C GLN A 200 -6.10 13.82 -9.51
N ALA A 201 -5.55 12.64 -9.77
CA ALA A 201 -5.21 12.16 -11.11
C ALA A 201 -6.42 11.59 -11.88
N HIS A 202 -7.64 11.70 -11.35
CA HIS A 202 -8.88 11.18 -11.94
C HIS A 202 -8.84 9.67 -12.22
N VAL A 203 -8.05 8.91 -11.43
CA VAL A 203 -7.95 7.45 -11.53
C VAL A 203 -8.98 6.81 -10.61
N PRO A 204 -9.85 5.90 -11.11
CA PRO A 204 -10.89 5.26 -10.30
C PRO A 204 -10.37 4.20 -9.33
N ALA A 205 -9.14 3.71 -9.51
CA ALA A 205 -8.54 2.71 -8.62
C ALA A 205 -8.38 3.26 -7.19
N ARG A 206 -8.59 2.38 -6.20
CA ARG A 206 -8.35 2.71 -4.77
C ARG A 206 -7.62 1.56 -4.12
N ILE A 207 -6.82 1.87 -3.11
CA ILE A 207 -6.13 0.88 -2.26
C ILE A 207 -6.75 0.86 -0.86
N ASP A 208 -6.69 -0.29 -0.20
CA ASP A 208 -7.21 -0.48 1.16
C ASP A 208 -6.14 -1.16 2.04
N TYR A 209 -5.83 -0.57 3.19
CA TYR A 209 -4.82 -1.05 4.13
C TYR A 209 -5.33 -2.16 5.07
N ARG A 210 -6.64 -2.36 5.14
CA ARG A 210 -7.26 -3.35 6.01
C ARG A 210 -6.99 -4.78 5.52
N THR A 211 -7.15 -5.75 6.40
CA THR A 211 -7.08 -7.16 6.01
C THR A 211 -8.20 -7.51 5.03
N LEU A 212 -8.00 -8.54 4.21
CA LEU A 212 -9.03 -8.99 3.25
C LEU A 212 -10.37 -9.28 3.95
N ALA A 213 -10.33 -9.91 5.12
CA ALA A 213 -11.53 -10.17 5.93
C ALA A 213 -12.24 -8.87 6.35
N ALA A 214 -11.49 -7.84 6.78
CA ALA A 214 -12.06 -6.53 7.14
C ALA A 214 -12.60 -5.76 5.94
N GLN A 215 -12.13 -6.09 4.73
CA GLN A 215 -12.65 -5.56 3.47
C GLN A 215 -13.89 -6.35 2.98
N GLY A 216 -14.28 -7.42 3.65
CA GLY A 216 -15.34 -8.32 3.20
C GLY A 216 -14.94 -9.22 2.03
N ILE A 217 -13.65 -9.32 1.76
CA ILE A 217 -13.11 -10.15 0.67
C ILE A 217 -12.84 -11.55 1.19
N ASP A 218 -13.63 -12.51 0.73
CA ASP A 218 -13.47 -13.91 1.08
C ASP A 218 -12.40 -14.60 0.23
N ARG A 219 -11.14 -14.30 0.53
CA ARG A 219 -9.96 -14.88 -0.14
C ARG A 219 -8.84 -15.13 0.86
N GLU A 220 -8.14 -16.24 0.72
CA GLU A 220 -6.93 -16.51 1.49
C GLU A 220 -5.79 -15.55 1.07
N PRO A 221 -5.12 -14.88 2.00
CA PRO A 221 -3.96 -14.05 1.68
C PRO A 221 -2.84 -14.88 1.05
N SER A 222 -2.15 -14.32 0.06
CA SER A 222 -0.99 -14.97 -0.56
C SER A 222 0.11 -15.24 0.46
N PRO A 223 0.84 -16.38 0.34
CA PRO A 223 1.91 -16.72 1.28
C PRO A 223 3.07 -15.73 1.16
N SER A 224 3.59 -15.28 2.30
CA SER A 224 4.77 -14.41 2.36
C SER A 224 6.05 -15.26 2.32
N ILE A 225 6.47 -15.66 1.13
CA ILE A 225 7.69 -16.48 0.94
C ILE A 225 8.92 -15.64 1.32
N PRO A 226 9.81 -16.13 2.18
CA PRO A 226 11.05 -15.46 2.54
C PRO A 226 11.92 -15.15 1.33
N ARG A 227 12.54 -13.96 1.30
CA ARG A 227 13.35 -13.53 0.17
C ARG A 227 14.44 -14.54 -0.19
N ALA A 228 15.12 -15.13 0.79
CA ALA A 228 16.15 -16.13 0.53
C ALA A 228 15.59 -17.36 -0.23
N ALA A 229 14.40 -17.84 0.15
CA ALA A 229 13.74 -18.94 -0.53
C ALA A 229 13.32 -18.56 -1.97
N TYR A 230 12.81 -17.35 -2.16
CA TYR A 230 12.48 -16.81 -3.48
C TYR A 230 13.73 -16.67 -4.36
N GLU A 231 14.83 -16.12 -3.84
CA GLU A 231 16.10 -15.98 -4.57
C GLU A 231 16.69 -17.35 -4.97
N MET A 232 16.61 -18.37 -4.09
CA MET A 232 17.00 -19.74 -4.45
C MET A 232 16.24 -20.23 -5.70
N GLU A 233 14.92 -20.11 -5.69
CA GLU A 233 14.09 -20.55 -6.82
C GLU A 233 14.39 -19.74 -8.08
N ARG A 234 14.61 -18.44 -7.95
CA ARG A 234 15.00 -17.57 -9.07
C ARG A 234 16.30 -18.01 -9.74
N HIS A 235 17.22 -18.57 -8.97
CA HIS A 235 18.46 -19.15 -9.48
C HIS A 235 18.35 -20.61 -9.91
N GLY A 236 17.12 -21.15 -10.01
CA GLY A 236 16.86 -22.51 -10.43
C GLY A 236 17.06 -23.58 -9.33
N TYR A 237 17.27 -23.16 -8.08
CA TYR A 237 17.39 -24.09 -6.96
C TYR A 237 16.03 -24.35 -6.32
N ARG A 238 15.82 -25.57 -5.87
CA ARG A 238 14.62 -25.97 -5.14
C ARG A 238 14.63 -25.38 -3.73
N SER A 239 13.54 -24.76 -3.30
CA SER A 239 13.35 -24.25 -1.94
C SER A 239 12.27 -25.03 -1.19
N PHE A 240 12.63 -25.93 -0.31
CA PHE A 240 11.69 -26.67 0.55
C PHE A 240 10.84 -25.74 1.42
N VAL A 241 11.38 -24.57 1.81
CA VAL A 241 10.63 -23.56 2.59
C VAL A 241 9.51 -22.98 1.75
N ALA A 242 9.80 -22.57 0.51
CA ALA A 242 8.79 -22.00 -0.39
C ALA A 242 7.73 -23.06 -0.76
N GLU A 243 8.13 -24.28 -1.07
CA GLU A 243 7.22 -25.38 -1.36
C GLU A 243 6.26 -25.68 -0.20
N ARG A 244 6.81 -25.80 1.01
CA ARG A 244 5.99 -26.00 2.21
C ARG A 244 4.98 -24.87 2.41
N MET A 245 5.42 -23.62 2.30
CA MET A 245 4.53 -22.46 2.48
C MET A 245 3.42 -22.40 1.42
N ARG A 246 3.71 -22.78 0.17
CA ARG A 246 2.70 -22.90 -0.89
C ARG A 246 1.73 -24.04 -0.62
N ALA A 247 2.21 -25.20 -0.18
CA ALA A 247 1.37 -26.34 0.17
C ALA A 247 0.44 -26.02 1.36
N GLU A 248 0.96 -25.39 2.41
CA GLU A 248 0.15 -24.92 3.54
C GLU A 248 -0.89 -23.88 3.13
N HIS A 249 -0.53 -22.96 2.23
CA HIS A 249 -1.47 -21.99 1.67
C HIS A 249 -2.56 -22.69 0.87
N GLN A 250 -2.21 -23.63 -0.03
CA GLN A 250 -3.17 -24.38 -0.82
C GLN A 250 -4.13 -25.17 0.07
N ALA A 251 -3.62 -25.83 1.13
CA ALA A 251 -4.46 -26.54 2.09
C ALA A 251 -5.48 -25.61 2.79
N ARG A 252 -5.09 -24.38 3.12
CA ARG A 252 -6.02 -23.39 3.68
C ARG A 252 -7.08 -22.94 2.66
N VAL A 253 -6.68 -22.75 1.40
CA VAL A 253 -7.61 -22.43 0.31
C VAL A 253 -8.64 -23.55 0.15
N ASP A 254 -8.18 -24.81 0.08
CA ASP A 254 -9.05 -25.97 -0.10
C ASP A 254 -10.02 -26.13 1.09
N ALA A 255 -9.52 -26.02 2.32
CA ALA A 255 -10.36 -26.07 3.52
C ALA A 255 -11.40 -24.95 3.57
N ARG A 256 -11.08 -23.77 3.02
CA ARG A 256 -12.02 -22.64 2.92
C ARG A 256 -13.11 -22.93 1.88
N LEU A 257 -12.73 -23.44 0.70
CA LEU A 257 -13.66 -23.83 -0.34
C LEU A 257 -14.60 -24.94 0.13
N GLN A 258 -14.10 -25.94 0.86
CA GLN A 258 -14.91 -26.99 1.43
C GLN A 258 -15.94 -26.42 2.43
N ARG A 259 -15.54 -25.56 3.34
CA ARG A 259 -16.45 -24.89 4.28
C ARG A 259 -17.50 -24.04 3.56
N ALA A 260 -17.12 -23.33 2.51
CA ALA A 260 -18.05 -22.55 1.71
C ALA A 260 -19.07 -23.46 1.00
N ALA A 261 -18.66 -24.62 0.50
CA ALA A 261 -19.54 -25.61 -0.11
C ALA A 261 -20.53 -26.24 0.91
N GLU A 262 -20.04 -26.53 2.13
CA GLU A 262 -20.87 -27.06 3.23
C GLU A 262 -21.92 -26.06 3.75
N HIS A 263 -21.58 -24.75 3.71
CA HIS A 263 -22.46 -23.66 4.17
C HIS A 263 -23.26 -23.01 3.05
N SER A 264 -22.99 -23.36 1.79
CA SER A 264 -23.89 -23.00 0.69
C SER A 264 -25.22 -23.72 0.92
N PRO A 265 -26.36 -23.02 1.07
CA PRO A 265 -27.64 -23.70 1.04
C PRO A 265 -27.67 -24.52 -0.24
N ALA A 266 -27.96 -25.83 -0.11
CA ALA A 266 -28.14 -26.69 -1.29
C ALA A 266 -29.05 -25.91 -2.23
N LEU A 267 -28.54 -25.58 -3.41
CA LEU A 267 -29.37 -24.99 -4.45
C LEU A 267 -30.55 -25.94 -4.56
N PRO A 268 -31.79 -25.50 -4.40
CA PRO A 268 -32.95 -26.37 -4.58
C PRO A 268 -32.72 -27.04 -5.92
N GLU A 269 -32.85 -28.35 -5.97
CA GLU A 269 -32.54 -29.22 -7.12
C GLU A 269 -32.77 -28.49 -8.42
N SER A 270 -31.70 -28.26 -9.14
CA SER A 270 -31.63 -27.28 -10.22
C SER A 270 -32.88 -27.46 -11.07
N LYS A 271 -33.75 -26.48 -11.13
CA LYS A 271 -34.82 -26.46 -12.11
C LYS A 271 -34.15 -26.77 -13.42
N ARG A 272 -34.59 -27.85 -14.08
CA ARG A 272 -33.98 -28.26 -15.33
C ARG A 272 -33.93 -27.05 -16.26
N PRO A 273 -32.96 -26.91 -17.14
CA PRO A 273 -32.88 -25.76 -18.05
C PRO A 273 -34.22 -25.49 -18.79
N GLU A 274 -35.00 -26.52 -18.97
CA GLU A 274 -36.36 -26.46 -19.50
C GLU A 274 -37.36 -25.75 -18.57
N ASP A 275 -37.24 -25.95 -17.23
CA ASP A 275 -38.10 -25.30 -16.25
C ASP A 275 -37.77 -23.82 -16.11
N ILE A 276 -36.48 -23.45 -16.20
CA ILE A 276 -36.02 -22.04 -16.22
C ILE A 276 -36.55 -21.33 -17.47
N ARG A 277 -36.44 -22.00 -18.65
CA ARG A 277 -36.98 -21.44 -19.91
C ARG A 277 -38.49 -21.28 -19.84
N ARG A 278 -39.22 -22.28 -19.30
CA ARG A 278 -40.67 -22.19 -19.12
C ARG A 278 -41.08 -21.03 -18.20
N GLN A 279 -40.44 -20.88 -17.07
CA GLN A 279 -40.68 -19.75 -16.14
C GLN A 279 -40.37 -18.40 -16.75
N ALA A 280 -39.30 -18.30 -17.55
CA ALA A 280 -38.93 -17.07 -18.24
C ALA A 280 -39.99 -16.70 -19.30
N VAL A 281 -40.47 -17.70 -20.08
CA VAL A 281 -41.54 -17.49 -21.07
C VAL A 281 -42.85 -17.09 -20.38
N GLU A 282 -43.26 -17.78 -19.32
CA GLU A 282 -44.48 -17.43 -18.56
C GLU A 282 -44.39 -15.99 -17.94
N SER A 283 -43.22 -15.62 -17.40
CA SER A 283 -43.02 -14.28 -16.88
C SER A 283 -43.09 -13.22 -17.97
N TRP A 284 -42.54 -13.50 -19.15
CA TRP A 284 -42.58 -12.62 -20.31
C TRP A 284 -44.00 -12.47 -20.85
N LEU A 285 -44.79 -13.56 -20.94
CA LEU A 285 -46.17 -13.51 -21.34
C LEU A 285 -47.03 -12.69 -20.42
N ARG A 286 -46.89 -12.85 -19.08
CA ARG A 286 -47.58 -12.03 -18.08
C ARG A 286 -47.23 -10.55 -18.21
N TYR A 287 -45.95 -10.24 -18.44
CA TYR A 287 -45.52 -8.87 -18.66
C TYR A 287 -46.16 -8.27 -19.93
N ARG A 288 -46.22 -9.03 -20.99
CA ARG A 288 -46.83 -8.61 -22.24
C ARG A 288 -48.33 -8.37 -22.10
N GLU A 289 -49.05 -9.26 -21.45
CA GLU A 289 -50.48 -9.11 -21.17
C GLU A 289 -50.79 -7.93 -20.27
N ALA A 290 -49.91 -7.64 -19.30
CA ALA A 290 -50.05 -6.45 -18.44
C ALA A 290 -49.85 -5.16 -19.25
N LYS A 291 -48.88 -5.14 -20.16
CA LYS A 291 -48.65 -3.97 -21.05
C LYS A 291 -49.77 -3.77 -22.08
N GLU A 292 -50.31 -4.84 -22.63
CA GLU A 292 -51.45 -4.76 -23.54
C GLU A 292 -52.72 -4.24 -22.86
N LYS A 293 -52.87 -4.47 -21.56
CA LYS A 293 -53.97 -3.88 -20.73
C LYS A 293 -53.75 -2.42 -20.35
N GLU A 294 -52.51 -1.96 -20.26
CA GLU A 294 -52.17 -0.57 -19.96
C GLU A 294 -52.34 0.35 -21.19
N GLN A 295 -52.11 -0.16 -22.40
CA GLN A 295 -52.21 0.63 -23.63
C GLN A 295 -53.62 1.24 -23.88
N PRO A 296 -54.75 0.53 -23.67
CA PRO A 296 -56.05 1.14 -23.86
C PRO A 296 -56.38 2.27 -22.88
N GLN A 297 -55.82 2.22 -21.66
CA GLN A 297 -56.05 3.27 -20.65
C GLN A 297 -55.25 4.54 -20.92
N ALA A 298 -54.07 4.43 -21.50
CA ALA A 298 -53.25 5.57 -21.90
C ALA A 298 -53.84 6.31 -23.10
N GLU A 299 -54.39 5.57 -24.09
CA GLU A 299 -55.09 6.18 -25.22
C GLU A 299 -56.40 6.83 -24.82
N MET A 300 -57.14 6.27 -23.88
CA MET A 300 -58.38 6.87 -23.37
C MET A 300 -58.11 8.09 -22.48
N GLN A 301 -57.01 8.14 -21.74
CA GLN A 301 -56.59 9.33 -20.99
C GLN A 301 -56.05 10.44 -21.91
N ALA A 302 -55.35 10.09 -22.97
CA ALA A 302 -54.90 11.06 -23.99
C ALA A 302 -56.08 11.66 -24.78
N ALA A 303 -57.10 10.83 -25.10
CA ALA A 303 -58.32 11.31 -25.78
C ALA A 303 -59.14 12.26 -24.87
N ASN A 304 -59.29 11.96 -23.58
CA ASN A 304 -59.98 12.80 -22.60
C ASN A 304 -59.26 14.15 -22.35
N SER A 305 -57.93 14.17 -22.34
CA SER A 305 -57.17 15.40 -22.17
C SER A 305 -57.22 16.31 -23.41
N ALA A 306 -57.35 15.75 -24.62
CA ALA A 306 -57.53 16.51 -25.86
C ALA A 306 -58.92 17.15 -25.97
N ASP A 307 -59.96 16.52 -25.39
CA ASP A 307 -61.32 17.06 -25.40
C ASP A 307 -61.53 18.19 -24.36
N VAL A 308 -60.77 18.20 -23.27
CA VAL A 308 -60.78 19.29 -22.25
C VAL A 308 -60.09 20.55 -22.80
N THR A 309 -59.03 20.43 -23.59
CA THR A 309 -58.37 21.57 -24.22
C THR A 309 -59.17 22.22 -25.33
N ARG A 310 -60.00 21.46 -26.05
CA ARG A 310 -60.91 22.00 -27.10
C ARG A 310 -62.10 22.78 -26.54
N LYS A 311 -62.53 22.54 -25.30
CA LYS A 311 -63.65 23.29 -24.67
C LYS A 311 -63.25 24.60 -24.04
N HIS A 312 -61.95 24.88 -23.90
CA HIS A 312 -61.49 26.17 -23.36
C HIS A 312 -61.16 27.20 -24.41
N ASP A 313 -61.13 26.84 -25.72
CA ASP A 313 -60.82 27.78 -26.81
C ASP A 313 -62.06 28.39 -27.52
N HIS A 314 -63.24 28.10 -26.98
CA HIS A 314 -64.53 28.70 -27.53
C HIS A 314 -65.27 29.55 -26.53
N SER A 315 -64.59 30.16 -25.54
CA SER A 315 -65.15 31.12 -24.60
C SER A 315 -64.18 32.30 -24.42
N LEU A 316 -64.05 33.12 -25.48
CA LEU A 316 -63.62 34.52 -25.41
C LEU A 316 -64.19 35.22 -26.61
#